data_437b717c8f153775d10616f7d2ebb488
#
_entry.id   437b717c8f153775d10616f7d2ebb488
#
_cell.length_a   1.000
_cell.length_b   1.000
_cell.length_c   1.000
_cell.angle_alpha   90.00
_cell.angle_beta   90.00
_cell.angle_gamma   90.00
#
_symmetry.space_group_name_H-M   'P 1'
#
loop_
_entity.id
_entity.type
_entity.pdbx_description
1 polymer ?
#
loop_
_entity_poly.entity_id
_entity_poly.type
_entity_poly.pdbx_seq_one_letter_code
_entity_poly.pdbx_strand_id
1 'polypeptide(L)'
;MLVGAHVSPAGGPAKAVDRGTELACRAIQIFNQNPRAWKPTTYSDEQVEAFHEAMKASRVESLVIHAVYLLNPASEDREIRDKSVASLTASLQAGDALGAVAVVLHPGSAKEGELGPALDRAAKAIKEALAESDKCELHLEDTAGAGLSLIHI
;
A
#
# COMPACT_ATOMS: atom_id res chain seq x y z
N MET A 1 -4.38 -21.82 3.41
CA MET A 1 -3.47 -20.80 2.85
C MET A 1 -4.13 -20.24 1.60
N LEU A 2 -4.21 -18.89 1.46
CA LEU A 2 -4.66 -18.23 0.25
C LEU A 2 -3.45 -18.01 -0.66
N VAL A 3 -3.59 -18.37 -1.92
CA VAL A 3 -2.57 -18.13 -2.96
C VAL A 3 -3.13 -17.08 -3.91
N GLY A 4 -2.30 -16.12 -4.28
CA GLY A 4 -2.72 -14.99 -5.09
C GLY A 4 -1.62 -14.39 -5.95
N ALA A 5 -1.94 -13.29 -6.59
CA ALA A 5 -1.02 -12.55 -7.45
C ALA A 5 -1.16 -11.04 -7.27
N HIS A 6 -0.10 -10.32 -7.62
CA HIS A 6 -0.20 -8.88 -7.83
C HIS A 6 -0.82 -8.62 -9.20
N VAL A 7 -1.96 -7.95 -9.21
CA VAL A 7 -2.74 -7.67 -10.42
C VAL A 7 -2.95 -6.17 -10.63
N SER A 8 -3.16 -5.79 -11.88
CA SER A 8 -3.38 -4.38 -12.22
C SER A 8 -4.78 -3.91 -11.83
N PRO A 9 -4.95 -2.76 -11.17
CA PRO A 9 -6.25 -2.14 -10.95
C PRO A 9 -6.70 -1.22 -12.11
N ALA A 10 -6.02 -1.26 -13.25
CA ALA A 10 -6.39 -0.42 -14.41
C ALA A 10 -7.85 -0.66 -14.83
N GLY A 11 -8.62 0.41 -14.94
CA GLY A 11 -10.06 0.36 -15.19
C GLY A 11 -10.91 0.32 -13.91
N GLY A 12 -10.29 0.47 -12.74
CA GLY A 12 -10.94 0.48 -11.43
C GLY A 12 -10.65 -0.78 -10.58
N PRO A 13 -10.89 -0.71 -9.27
CA PRO A 13 -10.54 -1.80 -8.35
C PRO A 13 -11.31 -3.10 -8.63
N ALA A 14 -12.56 -3.03 -9.10
CA ALA A 14 -13.33 -4.21 -9.50
C ALA A 14 -12.64 -5.01 -10.62
N LYS A 15 -11.94 -4.31 -11.54
CA LYS A 15 -11.18 -4.98 -12.61
C LYS A 15 -9.98 -5.78 -12.11
N ALA A 16 -9.45 -5.44 -10.95
CA ALA A 16 -8.43 -6.28 -10.31
C ALA A 16 -9.01 -7.62 -9.84
N VAL A 17 -10.25 -7.63 -9.35
CA VAL A 17 -10.96 -8.87 -8.95
C VAL A 17 -11.20 -9.77 -10.17
N ASP A 18 -11.63 -9.20 -11.30
CA ASP A 18 -11.79 -9.94 -12.57
C ASP A 18 -10.48 -10.64 -12.94
N ARG A 19 -9.36 -9.90 -12.96
CA ARG A 19 -8.02 -10.42 -13.29
C ARG A 19 -7.55 -11.50 -12.31
N GLY A 20 -7.80 -11.31 -11.02
CA GLY A 20 -7.49 -12.31 -10.00
C GLY A 20 -8.29 -13.60 -10.22
N THR A 21 -9.56 -13.47 -10.61
CA THR A 21 -10.45 -14.59 -10.91
C THR A 21 -9.99 -15.38 -12.14
N GLU A 22 -9.59 -14.67 -13.22
CA GLU A 22 -9.02 -15.28 -14.43
C GLU A 22 -7.75 -16.09 -14.13
N LEU A 23 -6.93 -15.62 -13.17
CA LEU A 23 -5.72 -16.32 -12.70
C LEU A 23 -6.00 -17.40 -11.65
N ALA A 24 -7.27 -17.68 -11.33
CA ALA A 24 -7.70 -18.61 -10.28
C ALA A 24 -7.17 -18.26 -8.89
N CYS A 25 -6.88 -16.98 -8.62
CA CYS A 25 -6.41 -16.50 -7.34
C CYS A 25 -7.51 -16.55 -6.27
N ARG A 26 -7.09 -16.75 -5.02
CA ARG A 26 -7.93 -16.57 -3.82
C ARG A 26 -7.57 -15.32 -3.03
N ALA A 27 -6.44 -14.69 -3.35
CA ALA A 27 -6.04 -13.39 -2.85
C ALA A 27 -5.47 -12.55 -3.98
N ILE A 28 -5.63 -11.24 -3.90
CA ILE A 28 -5.02 -10.30 -4.85
C ILE A 28 -4.25 -9.22 -4.10
N GLN A 29 -3.18 -8.77 -4.72
CA GLN A 29 -2.46 -7.57 -4.33
C GLN A 29 -2.55 -6.54 -5.45
N ILE A 30 -2.73 -5.27 -5.10
CA ILE A 30 -2.78 -4.18 -6.06
C ILE A 30 -1.94 -2.99 -5.58
N PHE A 31 -1.51 -2.14 -6.51
CA PHE A 31 -1.24 -0.75 -6.19
C PHE A 31 -2.56 0.03 -6.25
N ASN A 32 -2.90 0.79 -5.21
CA ASN A 32 -4.12 1.62 -5.23
C ASN A 32 -3.95 2.91 -6.03
N GLN A 33 -2.73 3.26 -6.43
CA GLN A 33 -2.41 4.44 -7.24
C GLN A 33 -1.36 4.10 -8.31
N ASN A 34 -1.13 5.04 -9.24
CA ASN A 34 -0.06 4.87 -10.23
C ASN A 34 1.31 4.78 -9.54
N PRO A 35 2.06 3.66 -9.67
CA PRO A 35 3.32 3.48 -8.96
C PRO A 35 4.45 4.42 -9.40
N ARG A 36 4.23 5.19 -10.48
CA ARG A 36 5.19 6.19 -11.00
C ARG A 36 4.79 7.63 -10.72
N ALA A 37 3.76 7.86 -9.91
CA ALA A 37 3.24 9.19 -9.63
C ALA A 37 2.93 9.37 -8.14
N TRP A 38 3.22 10.57 -7.63
CA TRP A 38 2.90 10.96 -6.26
C TRP A 38 1.42 11.26 -6.01
N LYS A 39 0.63 11.36 -7.08
CA LYS A 39 -0.78 11.71 -6.95
C LYS A 39 -1.55 10.54 -6.33
N PRO A 40 -2.11 10.70 -5.11
CA PRO A 40 -2.98 9.70 -4.52
C PRO A 40 -4.21 9.43 -5.37
N THR A 41 -4.75 8.24 -5.28
CA THR A 41 -6.02 7.86 -5.90
C THR A 41 -7.08 7.78 -4.80
N THR A 42 -8.21 8.44 -5.04
CA THR A 42 -9.43 8.30 -4.24
C THR A 42 -10.45 7.56 -5.08
N TYR A 43 -11.09 6.56 -4.51
CA TYR A 43 -12.18 5.83 -5.16
C TYR A 43 -13.52 6.49 -4.86
N SER A 44 -14.41 6.57 -5.84
CA SER A 44 -15.79 6.99 -5.60
C SER A 44 -16.59 5.88 -4.93
N ASP A 45 -17.73 6.24 -4.32
CA ASP A 45 -18.61 5.27 -3.66
C ASP A 45 -19.06 4.18 -4.63
N GLU A 46 -19.35 4.53 -5.90
CA GLU A 46 -19.74 3.58 -6.93
C GLU A 46 -18.59 2.61 -7.28
N GLN A 47 -17.35 3.07 -7.26
CA GLN A 47 -16.18 2.20 -7.48
C GLN A 47 -15.95 1.24 -6.32
N VAL A 48 -16.17 1.71 -5.10
CA VAL A 48 -16.09 0.89 -3.88
C VAL A 48 -17.20 -0.17 -3.88
N GLU A 49 -18.44 0.23 -4.17
CA GLU A 49 -19.57 -0.70 -4.26
C GLU A 49 -19.34 -1.76 -5.35
N ALA A 50 -18.95 -1.34 -6.56
CA ALA A 50 -18.64 -2.26 -7.65
C ALA A 50 -17.53 -3.25 -7.29
N PHE A 51 -16.51 -2.81 -6.52
CA PHE A 51 -15.46 -3.70 -6.02
C PHE A 51 -16.03 -4.73 -5.05
N HIS A 52 -16.83 -4.33 -4.08
CA HIS A 52 -17.43 -5.25 -3.12
C HIS A 52 -18.36 -6.27 -3.79
N GLU A 53 -19.14 -5.86 -4.78
CA GLU A 53 -19.97 -6.79 -5.55
C GLU A 53 -19.12 -7.78 -6.36
N ALA A 54 -18.03 -7.31 -6.99
CA ALA A 54 -17.09 -8.19 -7.69
C ALA A 54 -16.45 -9.22 -6.73
N MET A 55 -16.02 -8.78 -5.54
CA MET A 55 -15.48 -9.68 -4.51
C MET A 55 -16.49 -10.75 -4.10
N LYS A 56 -17.76 -10.38 -3.82
CA LYS A 56 -18.83 -11.32 -3.45
C LYS A 56 -19.12 -12.34 -4.56
N ALA A 57 -19.04 -11.91 -5.81
CA ALA A 57 -19.33 -12.77 -6.98
C ALA A 57 -18.16 -13.67 -7.39
N SER A 58 -16.98 -13.46 -6.82
CA SER A 58 -15.74 -14.14 -7.19
C SER A 58 -15.30 -15.17 -6.15
N ARG A 59 -14.19 -15.87 -6.47
CA ARG A 59 -13.47 -16.72 -5.53
C ARG A 59 -12.36 -16.01 -4.76
N VAL A 60 -12.14 -14.74 -5.07
CA VAL A 60 -11.15 -13.90 -4.38
C VAL A 60 -11.68 -13.57 -2.99
N GLU A 61 -10.93 -13.90 -1.96
CA GLU A 61 -11.35 -13.79 -0.56
C GLU A 61 -10.60 -12.67 0.18
N SER A 62 -9.47 -12.21 -0.38
CA SER A 62 -8.58 -11.27 0.31
C SER A 62 -7.96 -10.28 -0.66
N LEU A 63 -7.93 -9.03 -0.23
CA LEU A 63 -7.20 -7.93 -0.87
C LEU A 63 -6.05 -7.47 0.02
N VAL A 64 -4.89 -7.27 -0.59
CA VAL A 64 -3.76 -6.53 -0.03
C VAL A 64 -3.46 -5.34 -0.93
N ILE A 65 -3.20 -4.19 -0.35
CA ILE A 65 -2.71 -3.02 -1.09
C ILE A 65 -1.21 -2.92 -0.87
N HIS A 66 -0.43 -2.79 -1.93
CA HIS A 66 0.99 -2.45 -1.83
C HIS A 66 1.17 -0.95 -2.01
N ALA A 67 1.77 -0.27 -1.04
CA ALA A 67 2.13 1.13 -1.18
C ALA A 67 3.16 1.29 -2.31
N VAL A 68 3.10 2.39 -3.05
CA VAL A 68 4.01 2.57 -4.17
C VAL A 68 5.45 2.74 -3.70
N TYR A 69 6.39 2.20 -4.44
CA TYR A 69 7.82 2.18 -4.07
C TYR A 69 8.53 3.53 -4.16
N LEU A 70 7.80 4.61 -4.53
CA LEU A 70 8.31 5.98 -4.42
C LEU A 70 8.44 6.48 -2.97
N LEU A 71 7.69 5.87 -2.05
CA LEU A 71 7.64 6.28 -0.67
C LEU A 71 8.99 6.06 0.03
N ASN A 72 9.45 7.09 0.70
CA ASN A 72 10.56 7.01 1.64
C ASN A 72 10.26 7.84 2.90
N PRO A 73 9.47 7.30 3.83
CA PRO A 73 9.15 7.99 5.08
C PRO A 73 10.39 8.28 5.96
N ALA A 74 11.51 7.59 5.71
CA ALA A 74 12.78 7.78 6.39
C ALA A 74 13.63 8.93 5.83
N SER A 75 13.26 9.49 4.67
CA SER A 75 14.07 10.48 3.94
C SER A 75 14.44 11.70 4.79
N GLU A 76 15.65 12.25 4.59
CA GLU A 76 16.05 13.56 5.14
C GLU A 76 15.35 14.71 4.42
N ASP A 77 14.96 14.51 3.17
CA ASP A 77 14.19 15.46 2.40
C ASP A 77 12.75 15.52 2.93
N ARG A 78 12.37 16.70 3.43
CA ARG A 78 11.04 16.94 3.99
C ARG A 78 9.94 16.78 2.95
N GLU A 79 10.15 17.24 1.72
CA GLU A 79 9.14 17.13 0.66
C GLU A 79 8.83 15.66 0.33
N ILE A 80 9.86 14.81 0.28
CA ILE A 80 9.71 13.37 0.07
C ILE A 80 8.95 12.74 1.24
N ARG A 81 9.24 13.13 2.49
CA ARG A 81 8.51 12.61 3.67
C ARG A 81 7.05 13.02 3.63
N ASP A 82 6.76 14.32 3.43
CA ASP A 82 5.39 14.83 3.41
C ASP A 82 4.56 14.15 2.31
N LYS A 83 5.13 13.95 1.12
CA LYS A 83 4.53 13.17 0.04
C LYS A 83 4.35 11.70 0.40
N SER A 84 5.29 11.11 1.13
CA SER A 84 5.21 9.72 1.57
C SER A 84 4.09 9.53 2.59
N VAL A 85 3.94 10.44 3.55
CA VAL A 85 2.82 10.43 4.52
C VAL A 85 1.50 10.54 3.78
N ALA A 86 1.33 11.54 2.92
CA ALA A 86 0.09 11.74 2.17
C ALA A 86 -0.30 10.51 1.31
N SER A 87 0.68 9.90 0.64
CA SER A 87 0.45 8.70 -0.18
C SER A 87 0.14 7.47 0.66
N LEU A 88 0.81 7.29 1.80
CA LEU A 88 0.53 6.18 2.72
C LEU A 88 -0.85 6.33 3.36
N THR A 89 -1.21 7.52 3.83
CA THR A 89 -2.55 7.84 4.35
C THR A 89 -3.63 7.49 3.32
N ALA A 90 -3.47 7.93 2.08
CA ALA A 90 -4.43 7.61 1.02
C ALA A 90 -4.51 6.10 0.73
N SER A 91 -3.40 5.37 0.86
CA SER A 91 -3.39 3.91 0.68
C SER A 91 -4.12 3.20 1.81
N LEU A 92 -3.94 3.64 3.06
CA LEU A 92 -4.65 3.11 4.23
C LEU A 92 -6.15 3.39 4.14
N GLN A 93 -6.55 4.62 3.81
CA GLN A 93 -7.95 4.98 3.60
C GLN A 93 -8.62 4.21 2.44
N ALA A 94 -7.88 3.98 1.35
CA ALA A 94 -8.34 3.09 0.29
C ALA A 94 -8.50 1.64 0.78
N GLY A 95 -7.59 1.19 1.65
CA GLY A 95 -7.67 -0.09 2.34
C GLY A 95 -8.93 -0.21 3.21
N ASP A 96 -9.24 0.81 4.01
CA ASP A 96 -10.46 0.87 4.81
C ASP A 96 -11.71 0.78 3.93
N ALA A 97 -11.75 1.55 2.84
CA ALA A 97 -12.91 1.59 1.93
C ALA A 97 -13.11 0.27 1.18
N LEU A 98 -12.05 -0.35 0.70
CA LEU A 98 -12.10 -1.61 -0.05
C LEU A 98 -12.10 -2.86 0.84
N GLY A 99 -11.90 -2.72 2.14
CA GLY A 99 -11.81 -3.85 3.06
C GLY A 99 -10.54 -4.69 2.85
N ALA A 100 -9.42 -4.03 2.53
CA ALA A 100 -8.13 -4.69 2.46
C ALA A 100 -7.68 -5.16 3.84
N VAL A 101 -7.03 -6.33 3.89
CA VAL A 101 -6.49 -6.85 5.16
C VAL A 101 -5.29 -6.04 5.62
N ALA A 102 -4.50 -5.53 4.68
CA ALA A 102 -3.35 -4.68 5.00
C ALA A 102 -2.92 -3.81 3.81
N VAL A 103 -2.20 -2.73 4.15
CA VAL A 103 -1.27 -2.05 3.25
C VAL A 103 0.14 -2.54 3.54
N VAL A 104 0.86 -2.98 2.51
CA VAL A 104 2.29 -3.35 2.58
C VAL A 104 3.13 -2.13 2.24
N LEU A 105 4.10 -1.82 3.08
CA LEU A 105 4.99 -0.68 2.95
C LEU A 105 6.46 -1.11 3.05
N HIS A 106 7.28 -0.66 2.11
CA HIS A 106 8.71 -0.58 2.32
C HIS A 106 9.01 0.61 3.24
N PRO A 107 9.56 0.42 4.44
CA PRO A 107 9.67 1.49 5.45
C PRO A 107 10.64 2.61 5.06
N GLY A 108 11.29 2.50 3.91
CA GLY A 108 12.20 3.48 3.36
C GLY A 108 13.67 3.14 3.55
N SER A 109 14.53 4.11 3.28
CA SER A 109 15.98 3.97 3.34
C SER A 109 16.62 5.22 3.93
N ALA A 110 17.61 5.02 4.79
CA ALA A 110 18.46 6.09 5.28
C ALA A 110 19.40 6.65 4.20
N LYS A 111 19.56 5.94 3.07
CA LYS A 111 20.57 6.23 2.04
C LYS A 111 21.96 6.36 2.66
N GLU A 112 22.56 7.54 2.57
CA GLU A 112 23.88 7.84 3.15
C GLU A 112 23.78 8.44 4.57
N GLY A 113 22.56 8.64 5.09
CA GLY A 113 22.30 9.21 6.41
C GLY A 113 22.44 8.20 7.54
N GLU A 114 22.34 8.70 8.77
CA GLU A 114 22.41 7.88 9.98
C GLU A 114 21.11 7.06 10.18
N LEU A 115 21.27 5.79 10.54
CA LEU A 115 20.16 4.84 10.71
C LEU A 115 19.19 5.25 11.84
N GLY A 116 19.69 5.66 13.00
CA GLY A 116 18.85 6.05 14.14
C GLY A 116 17.86 7.17 13.80
N PRO A 117 18.32 8.35 13.37
CA PRO A 117 17.45 9.43 12.93
C PRO A 117 16.50 9.05 11.77
N ALA A 118 16.93 8.15 10.87
CA ALA A 118 16.08 7.66 9.79
C ALA A 118 14.93 6.79 10.30
N LEU A 119 15.19 5.93 11.28
CA LEU A 119 14.16 5.15 11.98
C LEU A 119 13.13 6.04 12.67
N ASP A 120 13.60 7.07 13.38
CA ASP A 120 12.71 8.03 14.06
C ASP A 120 11.81 8.77 13.08
N ARG A 121 12.35 9.19 11.92
CA ARG A 121 11.56 9.82 10.86
C ARG A 121 10.51 8.87 10.29
N ALA A 122 10.89 7.63 9.98
CA ALA A 122 9.97 6.62 9.47
C ALA A 122 8.87 6.30 10.49
N ALA A 123 9.22 6.08 11.74
CA ALA A 123 8.26 5.80 12.81
C ALA A 123 7.25 6.94 12.99
N LYS A 124 7.72 8.19 12.95
CA LYS A 124 6.84 9.37 13.04
C LYS A 124 5.88 9.45 11.85
N ALA A 125 6.39 9.29 10.62
CA ALA A 125 5.59 9.34 9.40
C ALA A 125 4.53 8.22 9.36
N ILE A 126 4.91 7.01 9.74
CA ILE A 126 4.00 5.86 9.84
C ILE A 126 2.91 6.10 10.88
N LYS A 127 3.27 6.61 12.04
CA LYS A 127 2.32 6.95 13.10
C LYS A 127 1.31 8.00 12.68
N GLU A 128 1.77 9.01 11.95
CA GLU A 128 0.93 10.07 11.40
C GLU A 128 -0.08 9.51 10.39
N ALA A 129 0.36 8.66 9.46
CA ALA A 129 -0.51 8.05 8.47
C ALA A 129 -1.53 7.08 9.11
N LEU A 130 -1.11 6.26 10.08
CA LEU A 130 -1.99 5.32 10.79
C LEU A 130 -3.07 6.03 11.62
N ALA A 131 -2.84 7.26 12.07
CA ALA A 131 -3.84 8.03 12.81
C ALA A 131 -5.05 8.44 11.94
N GLU A 132 -4.93 8.34 10.62
CA GLU A 132 -5.95 8.72 9.63
C GLU A 132 -6.65 7.49 9.01
N SER A 133 -6.46 6.30 9.58
CA SER A 133 -7.06 5.03 9.13
C SER A 133 -7.72 4.32 10.30
N ASP A 134 -8.86 3.67 10.04
CA ASP A 134 -9.69 3.08 11.09
C ASP A 134 -9.42 1.58 11.31
N LYS A 135 -9.15 0.82 10.25
CA LYS A 135 -9.19 -0.65 10.29
C LYS A 135 -8.06 -1.34 9.55
N CYS A 136 -7.54 -0.70 8.49
CA CYS A 136 -6.56 -1.34 7.63
C CYS A 136 -5.22 -1.49 8.35
N GLU A 137 -4.70 -2.72 8.43
CA GLU A 137 -3.39 -2.97 9.02
C GLU A 137 -2.27 -2.43 8.13
N LEU A 138 -1.12 -2.09 8.73
CA LEU A 138 0.11 -1.77 8.01
C LEU A 138 1.13 -2.87 8.23
N HIS A 139 1.55 -3.52 7.14
CA HIS A 139 2.60 -4.52 7.14
C HIS A 139 3.90 -3.93 6.57
N LEU A 140 4.99 -4.07 7.30
CA LEU A 140 6.31 -3.65 6.84
C LEU A 140 6.98 -4.79 6.07
N GLU A 141 7.44 -4.49 4.85
CA GLU A 141 8.13 -5.44 4.00
C GLU A 141 9.62 -5.10 3.92
N ASP A 142 10.45 -6.13 4.15
CA ASP A 142 11.89 -6.06 3.98
C ASP A 142 12.28 -5.90 2.51
N THR A 143 13.23 -5.01 2.25
CA THR A 143 13.78 -4.83 0.91
C THR A 143 15.17 -5.47 0.81
N ALA A 144 15.22 -6.66 0.23
CA ALA A 144 16.48 -7.38 0.06
C ALA A 144 17.45 -6.59 -0.84
N GLY A 145 18.66 -6.29 -0.32
CA GLY A 145 19.75 -5.71 -1.09
C GLY A 145 19.61 -4.23 -1.46
N ALA A 146 18.65 -3.53 -0.93
CA ALA A 146 18.46 -2.10 -1.19
C ALA A 146 19.23 -1.22 -0.20
N GLY A 147 20.55 -1.33 -0.18
CA GLY A 147 21.44 -0.46 0.60
C GLY A 147 21.14 -0.45 2.09
N LEU A 148 21.26 0.71 2.74
CA LEU A 148 20.87 0.92 4.15
C LEU A 148 19.33 0.92 4.28
N SER A 149 18.71 -0.20 3.96
CA SER A 149 17.30 -0.44 4.29
C SER A 149 17.13 -0.37 5.81
N LEU A 150 16.05 0.25 6.28
CA LEU A 150 15.76 0.38 7.71
C LEU A 150 15.52 -0.97 8.40
N ILE A 151 15.44 -2.06 7.64
CA ILE A 151 15.23 -3.40 8.12
C ILE A 151 16.41 -4.28 7.70
N HIS A 152 17.56 -4.03 8.27
CA HIS A 152 18.60 -5.05 8.40
C HIS A 152 18.58 -5.46 9.88
N ILE A 153 17.81 -6.46 10.15
CA ILE A 153 17.90 -7.22 11.40
C ILE A 153 18.75 -8.44 11.12
#